data_a700ba60110a1ab9f4d687d1654954fe
#
_entry.id   a700ba60110a1ab9f4d687d1654954fe
#
_cell.length_a   1.000
_cell.length_b   1.000
_cell.length_c   1.000
_cell.angle_alpha   90.00
_cell.angle_beta   90.00
_cell.angle_gamma   90.00
#
_symmetry.space_group_name_H-M   'P 1'
#
loop_
_entity.id
_entity.type
_entity.pdbx_description
1 polymer ?
#
loop_
_entity_poly.entity_id
_entity_poly.type
_entity_poly.pdbx_seq_one_letter_code
_entity_poly.pdbx_strand_id
1 'polypeptide(L)'
;LYKAGTELFYEAAEAEHTPAGHATNAQITGKKISEETGWYEMYIEKQVEANGAVYDLVLSMDLEQLYRQIVEPVKIGKGGYSIVKEQDTYIIMHHVKSQIGLEALEDRQKMYTQLDLDDLKQWLEKQNKEDKGAGLIHTYIWDDPELKAVKRVAAFQAIYIQGERWIVNSTIPLTELSQPLDTMMEILVGIAVLYMVLLITATVYILYNRFRTISQYREIAYLKEINQGMEMVAKKNDEIRHYQRIQSLGMMASHIAHEFNNYLTPVLIYSELLENDDTISEENRQMIHEITDSVD
;
A
#
# COMPACT_ATOMS: atom_id res chain seq x y z
N LEU A 1 -0.25 40.37 -5.04
CA LEU A 1 -0.47 39.09 -4.36
C LEU A 1 -1.50 38.29 -5.12
N TYR A 2 -1.09 37.10 -5.58
CA TYR A 2 -1.94 36.18 -6.32
C TYR A 2 -2.36 35.06 -5.38
N LYS A 3 -3.61 34.92 -5.06
CA LYS A 3 -4.13 33.78 -4.31
C LYS A 3 -4.70 32.77 -5.32
N ALA A 4 -4.15 31.55 -5.35
CA ALA A 4 -4.67 30.47 -6.18
C ALA A 4 -6.07 30.09 -5.67
N GLY A 5 -7.06 30.59 -6.33
CA GLY A 5 -8.48 30.50 -6.02
C GLY A 5 -9.18 31.60 -6.77
N THR A 6 -10.43 31.65 -6.88
CA THR A 6 -11.25 32.44 -7.78
C THR A 6 -11.11 33.97 -7.72
N GLU A 7 -10.24 34.53 -6.89
CA GLU A 7 -10.02 36.00 -6.81
C GLU A 7 -8.56 36.36 -6.96
N LEU A 8 -8.27 37.23 -7.90
CA LEU A 8 -6.95 37.80 -8.18
C LEU A 8 -6.79 39.08 -7.36
N PHE A 9 -5.93 39.02 -6.35
CA PHE A 9 -5.44 40.22 -5.69
C PHE A 9 -3.99 40.43 -6.11
N TYR A 10 -3.65 41.59 -6.69
CA TYR A 10 -2.27 41.98 -6.86
C TYR A 10 -2.06 43.32 -6.19
N GLU A 11 -1.04 43.40 -5.39
CA GLU A 11 -0.51 44.64 -4.86
C GLU A 11 0.87 44.84 -5.48
N ALA A 12 1.06 45.86 -6.27
CA ALA A 12 2.35 46.19 -6.84
C ALA A 12 3.09 47.08 -5.84
N ALA A 13 4.12 46.56 -5.21
CA ALA A 13 5.07 47.37 -4.44
C ALA A 13 6.22 47.78 -5.38
N GLU A 14 6.54 49.07 -5.44
CA GLU A 14 7.73 49.59 -6.10
C GLU A 14 8.97 49.10 -5.32
N ALA A 15 9.80 48.26 -5.94
CA ALA A 15 11.07 47.86 -5.36
C ALA A 15 12.06 49.02 -5.40
N GLU A 16 12.72 49.30 -4.28
CA GLU A 16 13.89 50.19 -4.27
C GLU A 16 14.94 49.66 -5.25
N HIS A 17 15.44 50.55 -6.12
CA HIS A 17 16.34 50.29 -7.23
C HIS A 17 17.54 49.43 -6.85
N THR A 18 17.49 48.16 -7.22
CA THR A 18 18.70 47.34 -7.38
C THR A 18 19.07 47.33 -8.87
N PRO A 19 20.34 47.56 -9.25
CA PRO A 19 20.72 47.67 -10.66
C PRO A 19 20.43 46.40 -11.39
N ALA A 20 19.92 46.55 -12.62
CA ALA A 20 19.51 45.50 -13.55
C ALA A 20 20.49 44.34 -13.64
N GLY A 21 20.25 43.33 -12.89
CA GLY A 21 20.83 42.00 -13.06
C GLY A 21 19.76 41.11 -13.70
N HIS A 22 20.18 40.38 -14.71
CA HIS A 22 19.41 39.46 -15.56
C HIS A 22 18.17 38.87 -14.93
N ALA A 23 17.09 38.73 -15.73
CA ALA A 23 15.82 38.12 -15.35
C ALA A 23 16.05 36.89 -14.47
N THR A 24 15.91 37.05 -13.16
CA THR A 24 16.05 35.96 -12.21
C THR A 24 14.89 35.00 -12.35
N ASN A 25 15.18 33.71 -12.38
CA ASN A 25 14.13 32.69 -12.29
C ASN A 25 13.33 32.89 -11.01
N ALA A 26 12.05 32.57 -11.02
CA ALA A 26 11.24 32.58 -9.82
C ALA A 26 11.90 31.70 -8.74
N GLN A 27 11.96 32.22 -7.51
CA GLN A 27 12.61 31.53 -6.38
C GLN A 27 11.65 31.43 -5.20
N ILE A 28 11.75 30.32 -4.46
CA ILE A 28 11.07 30.20 -3.17
C ILE A 28 11.84 31.02 -2.16
N THR A 29 11.18 32.02 -1.58
CA THR A 29 11.81 32.98 -0.65
C THR A 29 11.47 32.71 0.81
N GLY A 30 10.43 31.90 1.08
CA GLY A 30 10.09 31.53 2.43
C GLY A 30 8.80 30.75 2.56
N LYS A 31 8.57 30.28 3.78
CA LYS A 31 7.35 29.58 4.21
C LYS A 31 6.93 30.10 5.57
N LYS A 32 5.64 30.24 5.78
CA LYS A 32 5.06 30.66 7.07
C LYS A 32 3.78 29.86 7.32
N ILE A 33 3.59 29.45 8.57
CA ILE A 33 2.29 28.88 8.96
C ILE A 33 1.28 30.02 9.05
N SER A 34 0.20 29.89 8.30
CA SER A 34 -0.93 30.80 8.32
C SER A 34 -1.66 30.70 9.65
N GLU A 35 -1.87 31.82 10.33
CA GLU A 35 -2.64 31.86 11.58
C GLU A 35 -4.12 31.52 11.37
N GLU A 36 -4.63 31.76 10.16
CA GLU A 36 -6.02 31.51 9.80
C GLU A 36 -6.28 30.02 9.51
N THR A 37 -5.44 29.43 8.67
CA THR A 37 -5.62 28.04 8.21
C THR A 37 -4.85 27.03 9.04
N GLY A 38 -3.74 27.43 9.64
CA GLY A 38 -2.76 26.56 10.32
C GLY A 38 -1.98 25.67 9.37
N TRP A 39 -2.05 25.94 8.07
CA TRP A 39 -1.23 25.31 7.04
C TRP A 39 -0.09 26.23 6.64
N TYR A 40 0.93 25.67 5.98
CA TYR A 40 1.98 26.49 5.42
C TYR A 40 1.49 27.25 4.18
N GLU A 41 1.89 28.50 4.10
CA GLU A 41 1.90 29.31 2.89
C GLU A 41 3.34 29.42 2.40
N MET A 42 3.56 29.16 1.13
CA MET A 42 4.88 29.27 0.49
C MET A 42 4.90 30.48 -0.41
N TYR A 43 5.95 31.26 -0.30
CA TYR A 43 6.12 32.48 -1.09
C TYR A 43 7.13 32.22 -2.21
N ILE A 44 6.71 32.58 -3.41
CA ILE A 44 7.55 32.49 -4.63
C ILE A 44 7.72 33.91 -5.17
N GLU A 45 8.93 34.37 -5.26
CA GLU A 45 9.24 35.71 -5.75
C GLU A 45 9.90 35.64 -7.13
N LYS A 46 9.55 36.61 -7.95
CA LYS A 46 10.15 36.81 -9.28
C LYS A 46 10.20 38.28 -9.60
N GLN A 47 11.39 38.76 -9.96
CA GLN A 47 11.53 40.11 -10.52
C GLN A 47 11.03 40.14 -11.96
N VAL A 48 10.18 41.10 -12.25
CA VAL A 48 9.64 41.36 -13.58
C VAL A 48 9.84 42.83 -13.94
N GLU A 49 10.25 43.08 -15.16
CA GLU A 49 10.38 44.44 -15.68
C GLU A 49 9.14 44.78 -16.51
N ALA A 50 8.46 45.87 -16.14
CA ALA A 50 7.33 46.37 -16.91
C ALA A 50 7.36 47.93 -16.94
N ASN A 51 7.16 48.49 -18.12
CA ASN A 51 7.15 49.95 -18.35
C ASN A 51 8.42 50.69 -17.87
N GLY A 52 9.59 50.00 -17.90
CA GLY A 52 10.86 50.57 -17.47
C GLY A 52 11.07 50.61 -15.94
N ALA A 53 10.21 50.00 -15.18
CA ALA A 53 10.35 49.77 -13.73
C ALA A 53 10.47 48.29 -13.41
N VAL A 54 11.19 48.00 -12.33
CA VAL A 54 11.37 46.61 -11.82
C VAL A 54 10.36 46.42 -10.68
N TYR A 55 9.62 45.32 -10.77
CA TYR A 55 8.64 44.91 -9.77
C TYR A 55 9.02 43.54 -9.20
N ASP A 56 8.85 43.36 -7.91
CA ASP A 56 8.92 42.04 -7.28
C ASP A 56 7.51 41.44 -7.26
N LEU A 57 7.30 40.42 -8.07
CA LEU A 57 6.07 39.65 -8.08
C LEU A 57 6.17 38.56 -7.02
N VAL A 58 5.33 38.65 -5.99
CA VAL A 58 5.23 37.65 -4.92
C VAL A 58 3.96 36.86 -5.10
N LEU A 59 4.11 35.55 -5.28
CA LEU A 59 3.03 34.59 -5.33
C LEU A 59 2.96 33.87 -3.98
N SER A 60 1.85 33.95 -3.28
CA SER A 60 1.55 33.11 -2.12
C SER A 60 0.83 31.84 -2.57
N MET A 61 1.40 30.68 -2.23
CA MET A 61 0.81 29.39 -2.50
C MET A 61 0.35 28.77 -1.19
N ASP A 62 -0.95 28.52 -1.09
CA ASP A 62 -1.54 27.79 0.03
C ASP A 62 -1.28 26.29 -0.12
N LEU A 63 -0.50 25.72 0.80
CA LEU A 63 -0.16 24.29 0.78
C LEU A 63 -1.35 23.40 1.17
N GLU A 64 -2.40 23.94 1.83
CA GLU A 64 -3.64 23.18 2.04
C GLU A 64 -4.32 22.84 0.71
N GLN A 65 -4.45 23.83 -0.16
CA GLN A 65 -5.05 23.61 -1.48
C GLN A 65 -4.22 22.62 -2.32
N LEU A 66 -2.91 22.79 -2.30
CA LEU A 66 -1.99 21.89 -2.97
C LEU A 66 -2.12 20.47 -2.42
N TYR A 67 -2.18 20.30 -1.10
CA TYR A 67 -2.38 19.01 -0.44
C TYR A 67 -3.69 18.37 -0.89
N ARG A 68 -4.79 19.07 -0.82
CA ARG A 68 -6.12 18.56 -1.17
C ARG A 68 -6.26 18.19 -2.65
N GLN A 69 -5.57 18.90 -3.53
CA GLN A 69 -5.67 18.67 -4.98
C GLN A 69 -4.70 17.59 -5.48
N ILE A 70 -3.52 17.47 -4.90
CA ILE A 70 -2.44 16.63 -5.45
C ILE A 70 -2.09 15.47 -4.52
N VAL A 71 -1.96 15.72 -3.22
CA VAL A 71 -1.44 14.71 -2.27
C VAL A 71 -2.56 13.85 -1.69
N GLU A 72 -3.63 14.46 -1.22
CA GLU A 72 -4.75 13.76 -0.58
C GLU A 72 -5.46 12.76 -1.51
N PRO A 73 -5.64 13.02 -2.81
CA PRO A 73 -6.24 12.05 -3.74
C PRO A 73 -5.38 10.80 -3.96
N VAL A 74 -4.07 10.89 -3.71
CA VAL A 74 -3.15 9.75 -3.80
C VAL A 74 -3.30 8.88 -2.56
N LYS A 75 -4.46 8.24 -2.41
CA LYS A 75 -4.75 7.30 -1.31
C LYS A 75 -4.52 5.88 -1.79
N ILE A 76 -3.75 5.15 -0.98
CA ILE A 76 -3.56 3.71 -1.16
C ILE A 76 -4.45 3.01 -0.13
N GLY A 77 -5.50 2.33 -0.59
CA GLY A 77 -6.48 1.69 0.29
C GLY A 77 -7.40 2.70 1.00
N LYS A 78 -8.04 2.27 2.09
CA LYS A 78 -9.00 3.09 2.87
C LYS A 78 -8.34 3.92 3.96
N GLY A 79 -7.38 3.33 4.67
CA GLY A 79 -6.65 3.96 5.78
C GLY A 79 -5.23 4.41 5.40
N GLY A 80 -4.90 4.38 4.11
CA GLY A 80 -3.64 4.93 3.61
C GLY A 80 -3.73 6.44 3.45
N TYR A 81 -2.59 7.09 3.62
CA TYR A 81 -2.44 8.53 3.41
C TYR A 81 -1.02 8.87 2.98
N SER A 82 -0.88 10.06 2.43
CA SER A 82 0.40 10.61 2.04
C SER A 82 0.67 11.90 2.82
N ILE A 83 1.92 12.11 3.16
CA ILE A 83 2.42 13.31 3.83
C ILE A 83 3.62 13.87 3.07
N VAL A 84 3.87 15.14 3.25
CA VAL A 84 5.07 15.79 2.73
C VAL A 84 5.82 16.43 3.88
N LYS A 85 7.12 16.22 3.92
CA LYS A 85 8.01 16.84 4.89
C LYS A 85 9.27 17.39 4.21
N GLU A 86 9.94 18.29 4.88
CA GLU A 86 11.24 18.81 4.47
C GLU A 86 12.37 17.85 4.88
N GLN A 87 13.54 18.13 4.36
CA GLN A 87 14.75 17.38 4.71
C GLN A 87 15.01 17.39 6.22
N ASP A 88 14.78 18.54 6.88
CA ASP A 88 14.98 18.72 8.32
C ASP A 88 13.86 18.10 9.18
N THR A 89 13.07 17.20 8.57
CA THR A 89 12.00 16.44 9.21
C THR A 89 10.75 17.22 9.60
N TYR A 90 10.68 18.53 9.30
CA TYR A 90 9.45 19.31 9.52
C TYR A 90 8.34 18.87 8.58
N ILE A 91 7.17 18.61 9.15
CA ILE A 91 5.99 18.16 8.42
C ILE A 91 5.30 19.39 7.82
N ILE A 92 5.31 19.49 6.49
CA ILE A 92 4.68 20.61 5.78
C ILE A 92 3.27 20.31 5.29
N MET A 93 2.94 19.04 5.06
CA MET A 93 1.60 18.60 4.69
C MET A 93 1.24 17.29 5.38
N HIS A 94 0.11 17.26 6.04
CA HIS A 94 -0.40 16.09 6.75
C HIS A 94 -1.94 16.12 6.79
N HIS A 95 -2.60 14.95 6.72
CA HIS A 95 -4.06 14.88 6.85
C HIS A 95 -4.56 15.26 8.25
N VAL A 96 -3.73 15.08 9.26
CA VAL A 96 -4.01 15.54 10.63
C VAL A 96 -3.35 16.91 10.83
N LYS A 97 -4.17 17.95 10.94
CA LYS A 97 -3.71 19.33 11.00
C LYS A 97 -2.74 19.61 12.15
N SER A 98 -2.95 18.99 13.32
CA SER A 98 -2.09 19.17 14.50
C SER A 98 -0.65 18.64 14.30
N GLN A 99 -0.41 17.90 13.24
CA GLN A 99 0.92 17.38 12.92
C GLN A 99 1.73 18.33 12.01
N ILE A 100 1.07 19.32 11.42
CA ILE A 100 1.72 20.30 10.52
C ILE A 100 2.58 21.26 11.34
N GLY A 101 3.81 21.47 10.89
CA GLY A 101 4.79 22.33 11.57
C GLY A 101 5.57 21.64 12.66
N LEU A 102 5.25 20.38 13.00
CA LEU A 102 6.04 19.62 13.96
C LEU A 102 7.31 19.05 13.30
N GLU A 103 8.37 19.04 14.07
CA GLU A 103 9.50 18.17 13.78
C GLU A 103 9.06 16.72 14.03
N ALA A 104 9.25 15.86 13.04
CA ALA A 104 8.60 14.54 12.99
C ALA A 104 9.03 13.58 14.11
N LEU A 105 10.17 13.80 14.75
CA LEU A 105 10.67 12.97 15.85
C LEU A 105 10.70 13.72 17.18
N GLU A 106 11.44 14.83 17.25
CA GLU A 106 11.70 15.51 18.52
C GLU A 106 10.46 16.08 19.18
N ASP A 107 9.58 16.72 18.42
CA ASP A 107 8.35 17.30 18.98
C ASP A 107 7.37 16.20 19.40
N ARG A 108 7.31 15.10 18.63
CA ARG A 108 6.51 13.94 19.01
C ARG A 108 7.04 13.24 20.27
N GLN A 109 8.37 13.16 20.44
CA GLN A 109 8.96 12.64 21.67
C GLN A 109 8.64 13.52 22.89
N LYS A 110 8.65 14.85 22.70
CA LYS A 110 8.28 15.78 23.78
C LYS A 110 6.78 15.71 24.12
N MET A 111 5.92 15.62 23.11
CA MET A 111 4.46 15.59 23.28
C MET A 111 3.94 14.24 23.77
N TYR A 112 4.58 13.15 23.39
CA TYR A 112 4.11 11.78 23.60
C TYR A 112 5.24 10.91 24.22
N THR A 113 5.65 11.26 25.41
CA THR A 113 6.80 10.62 26.11
C THR A 113 6.65 9.12 26.38
N GLN A 114 5.43 8.61 26.32
CA GLN A 114 5.09 7.20 26.55
C GLN A 114 5.17 6.33 25.28
N LEU A 115 5.35 6.94 24.09
CA LEU A 115 5.35 6.20 22.82
C LEU A 115 6.76 5.68 22.49
N ASP A 116 6.80 4.48 21.95
CA ASP A 116 7.99 3.94 21.31
C ASP A 116 8.09 4.49 19.86
N LEU A 117 9.08 5.30 19.61
CA LEU A 117 9.31 5.93 18.31
C LEU A 117 10.58 5.42 17.61
N ASP A 118 11.15 4.31 18.04
CA ASP A 118 12.41 3.77 17.50
C ASP A 118 12.29 3.41 16.01
N ASP A 119 11.20 2.77 15.60
CA ASP A 119 10.95 2.47 14.20
C ASP A 119 10.79 3.74 13.36
N LEU A 120 10.11 4.75 13.90
CA LEU A 120 9.96 6.06 13.25
C LEU A 120 11.32 6.73 13.10
N LYS A 121 12.17 6.70 14.13
CA LYS A 121 13.52 7.24 14.08
C LYS A 121 14.34 6.58 12.98
N GLN A 122 14.38 5.26 12.93
CA GLN A 122 15.10 4.52 11.88
C GLN A 122 14.58 4.86 10.48
N TRP A 123 13.26 5.01 10.34
CA TRP A 123 12.62 5.40 9.09
C TRP A 123 13.03 6.81 8.65
N LEU A 124 13.04 7.77 9.56
CA LEU A 124 13.49 9.14 9.28
C LEU A 124 14.99 9.18 8.92
N GLU A 125 15.83 8.42 9.62
CA GLU A 125 17.24 8.29 9.27
C GLU A 125 17.45 7.73 7.86
N LYS A 126 16.64 6.73 7.47
CA LYS A 126 16.66 6.19 6.11
C LYS A 126 16.26 7.25 5.08
N GLN A 127 15.19 8.00 5.36
CA GLN A 127 14.72 9.07 4.49
C GLN A 127 15.77 10.20 4.32
N ASN A 128 16.59 10.45 5.32
CA ASN A 128 17.65 11.45 5.23
C ASN A 128 18.87 10.99 4.39
N LYS A 129 19.10 9.67 4.32
CA LYS A 129 20.22 9.07 3.61
C LYS A 129 19.91 8.69 2.17
N GLU A 130 18.66 8.37 1.89
CA GLU A 130 18.21 7.82 0.61
C GLU A 130 17.17 8.73 -0.02
N ASP A 131 17.15 8.81 -1.35
CA ASP A 131 16.12 9.59 -2.06
C ASP A 131 14.80 8.83 -2.21
N LYS A 132 14.80 7.53 -1.95
CA LYS A 132 13.63 6.69 -2.05
C LYS A 132 13.78 5.42 -1.25
N GLY A 133 12.68 4.88 -0.81
CA GLY A 133 12.69 3.63 -0.09
C GLY A 133 11.29 3.16 0.23
N ALA A 134 11.22 1.90 0.60
CA ALA A 134 10.01 1.28 1.12
C ALA A 134 10.37 0.41 2.33
N GLY A 135 9.38 0.14 3.17
CA GLY A 135 9.57 -0.69 4.34
C GLY A 135 8.33 -0.83 5.20
N LEU A 136 8.46 -1.63 6.23
CA LEU A 136 7.48 -1.77 7.29
C LEU A 136 7.89 -0.87 8.45
N ILE A 137 6.93 -0.12 8.97
CA ILE A 137 7.14 0.75 10.12
C ILE A 137 6.03 0.52 11.14
N HIS A 138 6.35 0.60 12.43
CA HIS A 138 5.37 0.81 13.48
C HIS A 138 5.23 2.31 13.70
N THR A 139 4.00 2.78 13.69
CA THR A 139 3.65 4.18 13.91
C THR A 139 2.33 4.25 14.63
N TYR A 140 1.79 5.43 14.79
CA TYR A 140 0.57 5.68 15.53
C TYR A 140 -0.49 6.31 14.64
N ILE A 141 -1.75 6.15 15.02
CA ILE A 141 -2.87 6.85 14.39
C ILE A 141 -2.94 8.21 15.08
N TRP A 142 -2.41 9.25 14.42
CA TRP A 142 -2.20 10.58 15.03
C TRP A 142 -3.48 11.38 15.29
N ASP A 143 -4.60 10.97 14.73
CA ASP A 143 -5.95 11.51 14.97
C ASP A 143 -6.76 10.65 15.95
N ASP A 144 -6.22 9.54 16.42
CA ASP A 144 -6.83 8.72 17.47
C ASP A 144 -6.43 9.26 18.86
N PRO A 145 -7.38 9.60 19.74
CA PRO A 145 -7.08 10.05 21.10
C PRO A 145 -6.27 9.03 21.91
N GLU A 146 -6.41 7.74 21.62
CA GLU A 146 -5.66 6.66 22.29
C GLU A 146 -4.30 6.42 21.64
N LEU A 147 -3.98 7.10 20.53
CA LEU A 147 -2.72 6.94 19.78
C LEU A 147 -2.40 5.46 19.53
N LYS A 148 -3.37 4.76 18.95
CA LYS A 148 -3.21 3.32 18.68
C LYS A 148 -2.01 3.06 17.77
N ALA A 149 -1.16 2.14 18.22
CA ALA A 149 -0.04 1.66 17.43
C ALA A 149 -0.55 0.88 16.22
N VAL A 150 0.02 1.14 15.07
CA VAL A 150 -0.34 0.48 13.82
C VAL A 150 0.90 0.16 13.00
N LYS A 151 0.95 -1.06 12.49
CA LYS A 151 1.98 -1.48 11.55
C LYS A 151 1.58 -1.07 10.14
N ARG A 152 2.43 -0.33 9.46
CA ARG A 152 2.18 0.20 8.12
C ARG A 152 3.27 -0.21 7.13
N VAL A 153 2.87 -0.44 5.91
CA VAL A 153 3.78 -0.39 4.77
C VAL A 153 3.93 1.07 4.39
N ALA A 154 5.15 1.53 4.33
CA ALA A 154 5.48 2.89 3.97
C ALA A 154 6.44 2.91 2.78
N ALA A 155 6.29 3.89 1.93
CA ALA A 155 7.22 4.20 0.85
C ALA A 155 7.44 5.71 0.78
N PHE A 156 8.66 6.12 0.45
CA PHE A 156 8.97 7.52 0.27
C PHE A 156 9.78 7.77 -0.99
N GLN A 157 9.67 8.99 -1.48
CA GLN A 157 10.44 9.54 -2.58
C GLN A 157 10.80 10.98 -2.25
N ALA A 158 12.08 11.30 -2.37
CA ALA A 158 12.55 12.69 -2.34
C ALA A 158 12.25 13.36 -3.68
N ILE A 159 11.81 14.61 -3.60
CA ILE A 159 11.65 15.53 -4.73
C ILE A 159 12.44 16.78 -4.45
N TYR A 160 12.96 17.41 -5.48
CA TYR A 160 13.78 18.62 -5.36
C TYR A 160 13.04 19.77 -6.02
N ILE A 161 12.70 20.79 -5.24
CA ILE A 161 11.99 21.98 -5.70
C ILE A 161 12.90 23.18 -5.44
N GLN A 162 13.47 23.74 -6.49
CA GLN A 162 14.37 24.90 -6.44
C GLN A 162 15.52 24.76 -5.40
N GLY A 163 16.06 23.57 -5.26
CA GLY A 163 17.15 23.26 -4.34
C GLY A 163 16.72 22.81 -2.95
N GLU A 164 15.45 22.96 -2.60
CA GLU A 164 14.90 22.36 -1.39
C GLU A 164 14.54 20.89 -1.63
N ARG A 165 14.89 20.03 -0.68
CA ARG A 165 14.59 18.61 -0.71
C ARG A 165 13.34 18.33 0.11
N TRP A 166 12.28 17.91 -0.56
CA TRP A 166 11.03 17.49 0.06
C TRP A 166 10.89 15.98 -0.02
N ILE A 167 10.31 15.37 1.00
CA ILE A 167 10.10 13.94 1.06
C ILE A 167 8.60 13.68 1.08
N VAL A 168 8.11 13.10 -0.01
CA VAL A 168 6.74 12.57 -0.07
C VAL A 168 6.76 11.15 0.48
N ASN A 169 5.99 10.91 1.53
CA ASN A 169 5.90 9.63 2.19
C ASN A 169 4.44 9.16 2.18
N SER A 170 4.19 7.99 1.61
CA SER A 170 2.87 7.37 1.55
C SER A 170 2.85 6.12 2.42
N THR A 171 1.77 5.92 3.12
CA THR A 171 1.61 4.77 4.03
C THR A 171 0.25 4.13 3.90
N ILE A 172 0.20 2.81 4.15
CA ILE A 172 -1.03 2.03 4.24
C ILE A 172 -0.95 1.08 5.43
N PRO A 173 -2.01 0.89 6.22
CA PRO A 173 -2.03 -0.13 7.26
C PRO A 173 -1.78 -1.52 6.68
N LEU A 174 -0.88 -2.29 7.32
CA LEU A 174 -0.57 -3.65 6.89
C LEU A 174 -1.83 -4.55 6.93
N THR A 175 -2.71 -4.30 7.87
CA THR A 175 -3.98 -5.03 8.02
C THR A 175 -4.87 -4.92 6.79
N GLU A 176 -4.84 -3.78 6.08
CA GLU A 176 -5.61 -3.65 4.84
C GLU A 176 -5.06 -4.51 3.70
N LEU A 177 -3.76 -4.74 3.71
CA LEU A 177 -3.11 -5.62 2.72
C LEU A 177 -3.29 -7.10 3.07
N SER A 178 -3.29 -7.43 4.37
CA SER A 178 -3.45 -8.82 4.83
C SER A 178 -4.91 -9.28 4.88
N GLN A 179 -5.84 -8.37 5.17
CA GLN A 179 -7.25 -8.71 5.35
C GLN A 179 -7.88 -9.51 4.20
N PRO A 180 -7.65 -9.21 2.91
CA PRO A 180 -8.14 -10.05 1.82
C PRO A 180 -7.55 -11.47 1.87
N LEU A 181 -6.27 -11.60 2.23
CA LEU A 181 -5.60 -12.90 2.35
C LEU A 181 -6.16 -13.70 3.52
N ASP A 182 -6.37 -13.06 4.67
CA ASP A 182 -6.94 -13.69 5.86
C ASP A 182 -8.35 -14.21 5.57
N THR A 183 -9.19 -13.40 4.93
CA THR A 183 -10.54 -13.81 4.51
C THR A 183 -10.51 -14.98 3.53
N MET A 184 -9.57 -14.99 2.60
CA MET A 184 -9.40 -16.09 1.66
C MET A 184 -8.91 -17.36 2.36
N MET A 185 -7.99 -17.24 3.30
CA MET A 185 -7.53 -18.37 4.12
C MET A 185 -8.68 -18.97 4.93
N GLU A 186 -9.53 -18.14 5.54
CA GLU A 186 -10.73 -18.61 6.25
C GLU A 186 -11.70 -19.38 5.31
N ILE A 187 -11.95 -18.84 4.11
CA ILE A 187 -12.78 -19.49 3.10
C ILE A 187 -12.16 -20.84 2.67
N LEU A 188 -10.85 -20.86 2.40
CA LEU A 188 -10.13 -22.09 2.03
C LEU A 188 -10.20 -23.14 3.12
N VAL A 189 -9.99 -22.75 4.37
CA VAL A 189 -10.12 -23.66 5.52
C VAL A 189 -11.56 -24.16 5.65
N GLY A 190 -12.54 -23.28 5.49
CA GLY A 190 -13.97 -23.68 5.49
C GLY A 190 -14.30 -24.69 4.41
N ILE A 191 -13.82 -24.48 3.19
CA ILE A 191 -13.98 -25.41 2.07
C ILE A 191 -13.28 -26.75 2.36
N ALA A 192 -12.07 -26.70 2.91
CA ALA A 192 -11.30 -27.90 3.25
C ALA A 192 -11.99 -28.75 4.33
N VAL A 193 -12.56 -28.09 5.36
CA VAL A 193 -13.34 -28.74 6.41
C VAL A 193 -14.63 -29.35 5.83
N LEU A 194 -15.35 -28.60 4.99
CA LEU A 194 -16.56 -29.10 4.34
C LEU A 194 -16.25 -30.33 3.47
N TYR A 195 -15.17 -30.28 2.70
CA TYR A 195 -14.71 -31.39 1.88
C TYR A 195 -14.34 -32.60 2.73
N MET A 196 -13.63 -32.40 3.85
CA MET A 196 -13.26 -33.47 4.80
C MET A 196 -14.52 -34.13 5.39
N VAL A 197 -15.54 -33.34 5.79
CA VAL A 197 -16.82 -33.87 6.29
C VAL A 197 -17.55 -34.67 5.21
N LEU A 198 -17.54 -34.19 3.98
CA LEU A 198 -18.15 -34.91 2.85
C LEU A 198 -17.43 -36.24 2.58
N LEU A 199 -16.10 -36.26 2.65
CA LEU A 199 -15.33 -37.51 2.50
C LEU A 199 -15.63 -38.51 3.62
N ILE A 200 -15.68 -38.02 4.87
CA ILE A 200 -15.99 -38.88 6.03
C ILE A 200 -17.40 -39.44 5.90
N THR A 201 -18.40 -38.60 5.60
CA THR A 201 -19.81 -39.04 5.43
C THR A 201 -19.95 -40.01 4.26
N ALA A 202 -19.30 -39.76 3.14
CA ALA A 202 -19.27 -40.68 2.01
C ALA A 202 -18.62 -42.03 2.38
N THR A 203 -17.52 -41.99 3.13
CA THR A 203 -16.83 -43.19 3.61
C THR A 203 -17.70 -43.97 4.60
N VAL A 204 -18.30 -43.30 5.57
CA VAL A 204 -19.24 -43.93 6.53
C VAL A 204 -20.45 -44.51 5.81
N TYR A 205 -21.05 -43.79 4.86
CA TYR A 205 -22.17 -44.28 4.06
C TYR A 205 -21.81 -45.50 3.24
N ILE A 206 -20.63 -45.51 2.59
CA ILE A 206 -20.10 -46.65 1.84
C ILE A 206 -19.91 -47.84 2.77
N LEU A 207 -19.29 -47.63 3.95
CA LEU A 207 -19.09 -48.69 4.94
C LEU A 207 -20.41 -49.23 5.47
N TYR A 208 -21.35 -48.37 5.82
CA TYR A 208 -22.68 -48.75 6.30
C TYR A 208 -23.41 -49.63 5.25
N ASN A 209 -23.46 -49.20 4.01
CA ASN A 209 -24.09 -49.96 2.93
C ASN A 209 -23.42 -51.32 2.68
N ARG A 210 -22.08 -51.37 2.78
CA ARG A 210 -21.35 -52.65 2.69
C ARG A 210 -21.70 -53.61 3.83
N PHE A 211 -21.75 -53.11 5.07
CA PHE A 211 -22.18 -53.93 6.22
C PHE A 211 -23.59 -54.50 6.05
N ARG A 212 -24.53 -53.67 5.58
CA ARG A 212 -25.93 -54.05 5.34
C ARG A 212 -26.03 -55.11 4.24
N THR A 213 -25.26 -55.00 3.20
CA THR A 213 -25.24 -55.96 2.08
C THR A 213 -24.64 -57.30 2.50
N ILE A 214 -23.54 -57.28 3.26
CA ILE A 214 -22.89 -58.52 3.77
C ILE A 214 -23.81 -59.27 4.74
N SER A 215 -24.60 -58.58 5.56
CA SER A 215 -25.54 -59.24 6.48
C SER A 215 -26.74 -59.91 5.80
N GLN A 216 -27.08 -59.52 4.58
CA GLN A 216 -28.19 -60.11 3.79
C GLN A 216 -27.81 -61.31 2.95
N TYR A 217 -26.48 -61.46 2.66
CA TYR A 217 -26.03 -62.60 1.82
C TYR A 217 -25.34 -63.70 2.60
N ARG A 218 -25.91 -64.10 3.76
CA ARG A 218 -25.43 -65.22 4.59
C ARG A 218 -25.92 -66.59 4.16
N GLU A 219 -26.00 -66.87 2.87
CA GLU A 219 -26.16 -68.26 2.43
C GLU A 219 -24.83 -68.79 1.85
N ILE A 220 -24.37 -69.87 2.45
CA ILE A 220 -23.00 -70.44 2.29
C ILE A 220 -22.64 -70.83 0.85
N ALA A 221 -23.66 -71.08 0.00
CA ALA A 221 -23.42 -71.55 -1.40
C ALA A 221 -22.93 -70.44 -2.34
N TYR A 222 -23.17 -69.12 -2.04
CA TYR A 222 -22.81 -67.96 -2.86
C TYR A 222 -21.43 -67.36 -2.53
N LEU A 223 -20.83 -67.74 -1.43
CA LEU A 223 -19.59 -67.11 -0.95
C LEU A 223 -18.41 -67.25 -1.91
N LYS A 224 -18.35 -68.31 -2.68
CA LYS A 224 -17.20 -68.53 -3.57
C LYS A 224 -17.28 -67.69 -4.85
N GLU A 225 -18.49 -67.52 -5.39
CA GLU A 225 -18.73 -66.70 -6.58
C GLU A 225 -18.71 -65.20 -6.23
N ILE A 226 -19.27 -64.86 -5.06
CA ILE A 226 -19.24 -63.52 -4.48
C ILE A 226 -17.82 -63.08 -4.11
N ASN A 227 -16.97 -63.96 -3.56
CA ASN A 227 -15.56 -63.62 -3.26
C ASN A 227 -14.81 -63.26 -4.53
N GLN A 228 -14.97 -63.99 -5.63
CA GLN A 228 -14.32 -63.63 -6.90
C GLN A 228 -14.85 -62.34 -7.51
N GLY A 229 -16.18 -62.11 -7.38
CA GLY A 229 -16.81 -60.84 -7.81
C GLY A 229 -16.36 -59.65 -6.93
N MET A 230 -16.22 -59.87 -5.62
CA MET A 230 -15.77 -58.82 -4.68
C MET A 230 -14.28 -58.49 -4.88
N GLU A 231 -13.40 -59.45 -5.17
CA GLU A 231 -12.00 -59.17 -5.52
C GLU A 231 -11.89 -58.34 -6.81
N MET A 232 -12.74 -58.62 -7.81
CA MET A 232 -12.76 -57.86 -9.06
C MET A 232 -13.29 -56.43 -8.86
N VAL A 233 -14.29 -56.28 -8.01
CA VAL A 233 -14.85 -54.96 -7.64
C VAL A 233 -13.84 -54.14 -6.79
N ALA A 234 -13.13 -54.80 -5.87
CA ALA A 234 -12.09 -54.15 -5.07
C ALA A 234 -10.95 -53.64 -5.97
N LYS A 235 -10.50 -54.45 -6.94
CA LYS A 235 -9.45 -54.05 -7.88
C LYS A 235 -9.89 -52.88 -8.78
N LYS A 236 -11.11 -52.92 -9.29
CA LYS A 236 -11.68 -51.79 -10.06
C LYS A 236 -11.92 -50.52 -9.22
N ASN A 237 -12.32 -50.67 -7.97
CA ASN A 237 -12.47 -49.53 -7.06
C ASN A 237 -11.13 -48.92 -6.69
N ASP A 238 -10.06 -49.71 -6.57
CA ASP A 238 -8.73 -49.16 -6.34
C ASP A 238 -8.19 -48.41 -7.58
N GLU A 239 -8.50 -48.89 -8.77
CA GLU A 239 -8.22 -48.16 -10.01
C GLU A 239 -9.06 -46.84 -10.08
N ILE A 240 -10.34 -46.89 -9.75
CA ILE A 240 -11.19 -45.70 -9.72
C ILE A 240 -10.74 -44.71 -8.64
N ARG A 241 -10.35 -45.18 -7.44
CA ARG A 241 -9.78 -44.33 -6.39
C ARG A 241 -8.47 -43.69 -6.83
N HIS A 242 -7.64 -44.42 -7.55
CA HIS A 242 -6.40 -43.90 -8.10
C HIS A 242 -6.69 -42.78 -9.12
N TYR A 243 -7.64 -42.99 -10.03
CA TYR A 243 -8.08 -41.96 -10.98
C TYR A 243 -8.76 -40.77 -10.31
N GLN A 244 -9.61 -40.97 -9.30
CA GLN A 244 -10.25 -39.88 -8.55
C GLN A 244 -9.24 -39.07 -7.73
N ARG A 245 -8.20 -39.73 -7.15
CA ARG A 245 -7.10 -39.00 -6.49
C ARG A 245 -6.33 -38.13 -7.48
N ILE A 246 -5.99 -38.68 -8.65
CA ILE A 246 -5.30 -37.92 -9.69
C ILE A 246 -6.20 -36.74 -10.18
N GLN A 247 -7.47 -36.99 -10.39
CA GLN A 247 -8.42 -35.96 -10.84
C GLN A 247 -8.65 -34.89 -9.77
N SER A 248 -8.79 -35.25 -8.49
CA SER A 248 -8.88 -34.31 -7.38
C SER A 248 -7.61 -33.46 -7.24
N LEU A 249 -6.43 -34.09 -7.34
CA LEU A 249 -5.17 -33.38 -7.33
C LEU A 249 -5.04 -32.43 -8.53
N GLY A 250 -5.48 -32.86 -9.72
CA GLY A 250 -5.49 -32.01 -10.91
C GLY A 250 -6.41 -30.80 -10.78
N MET A 251 -7.62 -31.01 -10.23
CA MET A 251 -8.54 -29.90 -9.98
C MET A 251 -8.03 -28.92 -8.90
N MET A 252 -7.43 -29.44 -7.81
CA MET A 252 -6.82 -28.61 -6.77
C MET A 252 -5.64 -27.80 -7.34
N ALA A 253 -4.75 -28.47 -8.11
CA ALA A 253 -3.65 -27.78 -8.75
C ALA A 253 -4.12 -26.70 -9.74
N SER A 254 -5.15 -26.98 -10.55
CA SER A 254 -5.74 -26.01 -11.46
C SER A 254 -6.36 -24.82 -10.73
N HIS A 255 -7.06 -25.08 -9.61
CA HIS A 255 -7.65 -24.01 -8.80
C HIS A 255 -6.58 -23.14 -8.14
N ILE A 256 -5.56 -23.78 -7.56
CA ILE A 256 -4.41 -23.10 -6.98
C ILE A 256 -3.70 -22.25 -8.04
N ALA A 257 -3.43 -22.83 -9.24
CA ALA A 257 -2.80 -22.09 -10.32
C ALA A 257 -3.63 -20.88 -10.78
N HIS A 258 -4.96 -21.05 -10.88
CA HIS A 258 -5.85 -19.95 -11.22
C HIS A 258 -5.85 -18.85 -10.14
N GLU A 259 -5.82 -19.22 -8.87
CA GLU A 259 -5.75 -18.25 -7.77
C GLU A 259 -4.38 -17.55 -7.73
N PHE A 260 -3.28 -18.29 -7.93
CA PHE A 260 -1.96 -17.69 -8.07
C PHE A 260 -1.94 -16.66 -9.22
N ASN A 261 -2.45 -17.02 -10.39
CA ASN A 261 -2.53 -16.09 -11.51
C ASN A 261 -3.36 -14.85 -11.20
N ASN A 262 -4.45 -15.00 -10.46
CA ASN A 262 -5.27 -13.87 -10.02
C ASN A 262 -4.54 -12.94 -9.03
N TYR A 263 -3.57 -13.46 -8.25
CA TYR A 263 -2.75 -12.64 -7.37
C TYR A 263 -1.56 -12.03 -8.08
N LEU A 264 -0.94 -12.80 -8.96
CA LEU A 264 0.24 -12.38 -9.68
C LEU A 264 -0.09 -11.34 -10.77
N THR A 265 -1.25 -11.45 -11.42
CA THR A 265 -1.70 -10.49 -12.44
C THR A 265 -1.72 -9.03 -11.93
N PRO A 266 -2.31 -8.69 -10.76
CA PRO A 266 -2.21 -7.35 -10.23
C PRO A 266 -0.77 -6.93 -9.88
N VAL A 267 0.05 -7.87 -9.38
CA VAL A 267 1.46 -7.58 -9.09
C VAL A 267 2.19 -7.20 -10.36
N LEU A 268 2.02 -7.99 -11.43
CA LEU A 268 2.57 -7.69 -12.76
C LEU A 268 2.08 -6.33 -13.28
N ILE A 269 0.77 -6.10 -13.26
CA ILE A 269 0.17 -4.84 -13.74
C ILE A 269 0.73 -3.64 -12.95
N TYR A 270 0.83 -3.75 -11.63
CA TYR A 270 1.38 -2.66 -10.82
C TYR A 270 2.89 -2.52 -11.00
N SER A 271 3.62 -3.63 -11.16
CA SER A 271 5.05 -3.60 -11.49
C SER A 271 5.28 -2.93 -12.84
N GLU A 272 4.54 -3.30 -13.89
CA GLU A 272 4.62 -2.66 -15.20
C GLU A 272 4.24 -1.18 -15.15
N LEU A 273 3.19 -0.81 -14.39
CA LEU A 273 2.80 0.59 -14.19
C LEU A 273 3.91 1.40 -13.50
N LEU A 274 4.54 0.81 -12.48
CA LEU A 274 5.65 1.44 -11.78
C LEU A 274 6.91 1.49 -12.63
N GLU A 275 7.21 0.47 -13.42
CA GLU A 275 8.37 0.44 -14.33
C GLU A 275 8.29 1.55 -15.40
N ASN A 276 7.06 1.90 -15.82
CA ASN A 276 6.79 2.97 -16.77
C ASN A 276 6.59 4.35 -16.15
N ASP A 277 6.70 4.49 -14.83
CA ASP A 277 6.61 5.78 -14.15
C ASP A 277 7.96 6.51 -14.22
N ASP A 278 7.96 7.65 -14.88
CA ASP A 278 9.17 8.49 -15.06
C ASP A 278 9.70 9.08 -13.73
N THR A 279 8.91 9.02 -12.66
CA THR A 279 9.31 9.52 -11.33
C THR A 279 10.10 8.51 -10.51
N ILE A 280 10.15 7.26 -10.95
CA ILE A 280 10.85 6.16 -10.27
C ILE A 280 12.33 6.14 -10.69
N SER A 281 13.21 6.00 -9.69
CA SER A 281 14.63 5.92 -9.98
C SER A 281 15.02 4.56 -10.57
N GLU A 282 16.19 4.54 -11.22
CA GLU A 282 16.72 3.36 -11.90
C GLU A 282 16.91 2.16 -10.97
N GLU A 283 17.29 2.39 -9.71
CA GLU A 283 17.50 1.32 -8.73
C GLU A 283 16.16 0.66 -8.31
N ASN A 284 15.10 1.46 -8.14
CA ASN A 284 13.75 0.91 -7.89
C ASN A 284 13.18 0.24 -9.14
N ARG A 285 13.47 0.78 -10.32
CA ARG A 285 13.08 0.17 -11.59
C ARG A 285 13.69 -1.22 -11.74
N GLN A 286 14.96 -1.38 -11.37
CA GLN A 286 15.62 -2.67 -11.37
C GLN A 286 14.98 -3.66 -10.38
N MET A 287 14.63 -3.20 -9.17
CA MET A 287 13.91 -4.05 -8.21
C MET A 287 12.51 -4.44 -8.69
N ILE A 288 11.82 -3.52 -9.35
CA ILE A 288 10.51 -3.81 -9.96
C ILE A 288 10.66 -4.83 -11.09
N HIS A 289 11.69 -4.69 -11.91
CA HIS A 289 12.02 -5.66 -12.98
C HIS A 289 12.32 -7.04 -12.41
N GLU A 290 13.08 -7.13 -11.32
CA GLU A 290 13.32 -8.40 -10.62
C GLU A 290 12.02 -9.02 -10.06
N ILE A 291 11.07 -8.20 -9.60
CA ILE A 291 9.75 -8.69 -9.18
C ILE A 291 9.00 -9.24 -10.39
N THR A 292 8.98 -8.51 -11.49
CA THR A 292 8.31 -8.92 -12.74
C THR A 292 8.93 -10.23 -13.26
N ASP A 293 10.25 -10.30 -13.37
CA ASP A 293 10.98 -11.52 -13.80
C ASP A 293 10.79 -12.70 -12.85
N SER A 294 10.52 -12.45 -11.57
CA SER A 294 10.29 -13.53 -10.58
C SER A 294 8.86 -14.09 -10.62
N VAL A 295 7.95 -13.35 -11.28
CA VAL A 295 6.53 -13.69 -11.38
C VAL A 295 6.18 -14.30 -12.75
N ASP A 296 6.92 -13.95 -13.82
CA ASP A 296 6.84 -14.58 -15.13
C ASP A 296 7.47 -15.99 -15.10
#